data_7b4764a30262422e592131ab10605d6e
#
_entry.id   7b4764a30262422e592131ab10605d6e
#
_cell.length_a   1.000
_cell.length_b   1.000
_cell.length_c   1.000
_cell.angle_alpha   90.00
_cell.angle_beta   90.00
_cell.angle_gamma   90.00
#
_symmetry.space_group_name_H-M   'P 1'
#
loop_
_entity.id
_entity.type
_entity.pdbx_description
1 polymer ?
#
loop_
_entity_poly.entity_id
_entity_poly.type
_entity_poly.pdbx_seq_one_letter_code
_entity_poly.pdbx_strand_id
1 'polypeptide(L)'
;VSCAAGQRITDGHTYVFTDLPGCYSLNARSSEEEAARDCIYFGEYDRAVVVCDASCLERNFFLAAQILEVCGDAVICINLVDEAGKRGISVNGQLISERLGVPVVMMSARRRGEPAKLLPALGKPSDSVPEIRYPEPIKEYITAVHTLLIGTGTARRQATVFALRLLDSGSDFTDRLAEKYRISDENRSGCKTLAKRFIDSHGGSDTVNDMISGAVSAFASDAVSGAVRTGNGAGKGSRADRILTGKLTAFPVMFLLLMGILWLTVTGANYPSELLSRLFSRLEGGVSSLLTSAGAPEVLTSLLCEGVIRVVGWVVSVMLPPMAIFFPLFTLLEDVGYLPRIAYNLDRGFAGCSACGKQALTMCMGFGCNAVGVTGCRIIDSKRERLLAVLTNSFMPCNGRFPILIAVISMFSACVGLWGSAILALVIVFAVMMTLGVSKLLSKTVLRGVPSSFTLELPPYRTPQFGKVLIRSVLDRTLFVLGRAAAVAAPTGLVIWLLANTGSGGISTLSRLSGFLDPVGRIMGLDGVIILAFILGLPANEIVIPIIMMCYVSGGSLVGCASLPELKNLLVSNGWNTVTAINTVIFT
;
A
#
# COMPACT_ATOMS: atom_id res chain seq x y z
N VAL A 1 -18.49 5.30 1.91
CA VAL A 1 -18.12 4.14 2.75
C VAL A 1 -19.43 3.60 3.31
N SER A 2 -19.82 2.36 3.00
CA SER A 2 -21.06 1.75 3.48
C SER A 2 -20.78 1.01 4.79
N CYS A 3 -21.46 1.40 5.87
CA CYS A 3 -21.51 0.61 7.09
C CYS A 3 -22.29 -0.69 6.83
N ALA A 4 -21.79 -1.82 7.27
CA ALA A 4 -22.50 -3.09 7.17
C ALA A 4 -23.43 -3.26 8.38
N ALA A 5 -24.69 -3.61 8.14
CA ALA A 5 -25.63 -3.89 9.22
C ALA A 5 -26.00 -5.39 9.23
N GLY A 6 -26.08 -5.97 10.41
CA GLY A 6 -26.50 -7.35 10.64
C GLY A 6 -27.52 -7.45 11.77
N GLN A 7 -28.40 -8.46 11.70
CA GLN A 7 -29.42 -8.69 12.74
C GLN A 7 -29.22 -10.05 13.41
N ARG A 8 -29.47 -10.10 14.72
CA ARG A 8 -29.50 -11.34 15.48
C ARG A 8 -30.70 -11.33 16.44
N ILE A 9 -31.49 -12.39 16.40
CA ILE A 9 -32.63 -12.60 17.29
C ILE A 9 -32.20 -13.61 18.37
N THR A 10 -32.34 -13.25 19.64
CA THR A 10 -32.03 -14.12 20.79
C THR A 10 -32.90 -13.69 21.97
N ASP A 11 -33.50 -14.66 22.66
CA ASP A 11 -34.32 -14.43 23.88
C ASP A 11 -35.46 -13.43 23.68
N GLY A 12 -36.10 -13.43 22.49
CA GLY A 12 -37.20 -12.52 22.17
C GLY A 12 -36.79 -11.08 21.83
N HIS A 13 -35.50 -10.77 21.87
CA HIS A 13 -34.95 -9.46 21.47
C HIS A 13 -34.29 -9.54 20.11
N THR A 14 -34.48 -8.50 19.30
CA THR A 14 -33.79 -8.31 18.01
C THR A 14 -32.67 -7.31 18.20
N TYR A 15 -31.43 -7.78 18.05
CA TYR A 15 -30.24 -6.95 18.06
C TYR A 15 -29.85 -6.59 16.64
N VAL A 16 -29.74 -5.30 16.35
CA VAL A 16 -29.22 -4.77 15.08
C VAL A 16 -27.82 -4.26 15.32
N PHE A 17 -26.83 -4.88 14.70
CA PHE A 17 -25.43 -4.47 14.80
C PHE A 17 -25.04 -3.70 13.54
N THR A 18 -24.43 -2.53 13.70
CA THR A 18 -23.83 -1.76 12.61
C THR A 18 -22.32 -1.82 12.76
N ASP A 19 -21.63 -2.40 11.77
CA ASP A 19 -20.17 -2.46 11.71
C ASP A 19 -19.65 -1.13 11.16
N LEU A 20 -18.78 -0.47 11.95
CA LEU A 20 -18.17 0.79 11.59
C LEU A 20 -16.75 0.56 11.06
N PRO A 21 -16.26 1.40 10.14
CA PRO A 21 -14.88 1.37 9.71
C PRO A 21 -13.92 1.44 10.89
N GLY A 22 -12.82 0.69 10.82
CA GLY A 22 -11.82 0.67 11.90
C GLY A 22 -11.15 2.03 12.09
N CYS A 23 -11.10 2.51 13.33
CA CYS A 23 -10.41 3.74 13.69
C CYS A 23 -9.59 3.55 14.97
N TYR A 24 -8.55 4.36 15.14
CA TYR A 24 -7.73 4.36 16.34
C TYR A 24 -8.02 5.55 17.26
N SER A 25 -8.71 6.55 16.74
CA SER A 25 -9.16 7.71 17.49
C SER A 25 -10.38 8.34 16.80
N LEU A 26 -11.14 9.15 17.55
CA LEU A 26 -12.25 9.95 16.98
C LEU A 26 -11.76 11.24 16.31
N ASN A 27 -10.44 11.51 16.28
CA ASN A 27 -9.83 12.59 15.51
C ASN A 27 -9.59 12.12 14.08
N ALA A 28 -10.66 12.09 13.28
CA ALA A 28 -10.67 11.52 11.94
C ALA A 28 -9.69 12.23 10.98
N ARG A 29 -8.88 11.45 10.30
CA ARG A 29 -7.93 11.90 9.26
C ARG A 29 -8.21 11.29 7.88
N SER A 30 -9.09 10.31 7.82
CA SER A 30 -9.53 9.65 6.58
C SER A 30 -11.05 9.69 6.47
N SER A 31 -11.59 9.53 5.27
CA SER A 31 -13.04 9.46 5.04
C SER A 31 -13.72 8.28 5.74
N GLU A 32 -12.97 7.21 6.00
CA GLU A 32 -13.46 6.04 6.73
C GLU A 32 -13.58 6.35 8.23
N GLU A 33 -12.56 7.00 8.80
CA GLU A 33 -12.60 7.45 10.19
C GLU A 33 -13.64 8.54 10.41
N GLU A 34 -13.87 9.43 9.43
CA GLU A 34 -14.97 10.41 9.46
C GLU A 34 -16.32 9.73 9.54
N ALA A 35 -16.56 8.67 8.76
CA ALA A 35 -17.81 7.92 8.80
C ALA A 35 -18.03 7.25 10.16
N ALA A 36 -16.99 6.66 10.75
CA ALA A 36 -17.06 6.07 12.09
C ALA A 36 -17.31 7.12 13.16
N ARG A 37 -16.56 8.24 13.14
CA ARG A 37 -16.76 9.38 14.04
C ARG A 37 -18.18 9.92 13.93
N ASP A 38 -18.64 10.21 12.73
CA ASP A 38 -19.98 10.80 12.51
C ASP A 38 -21.09 9.86 13.00
N CYS A 39 -20.92 8.54 12.85
CA CYS A 39 -21.87 7.58 13.42
C CYS A 39 -21.89 7.62 14.96
N ILE A 40 -20.75 7.73 15.61
CA ILE A 40 -20.66 7.83 17.09
C ILE A 40 -21.25 9.16 17.60
N TYR A 41 -20.99 10.27 16.91
CA TYR A 41 -21.47 11.57 17.34
C TYR A 41 -22.92 11.86 16.95
N PHE A 42 -23.36 11.43 15.76
CA PHE A 42 -24.65 11.83 15.19
C PHE A 42 -25.62 10.66 14.98
N GLY A 43 -25.14 9.41 15.02
CA GLY A 43 -25.98 8.23 14.84
C GLY A 43 -26.99 8.01 15.96
N GLU A 44 -28.05 7.25 15.63
CA GLU A 44 -29.04 6.76 16.58
C GLU A 44 -28.67 5.29 16.91
N TYR A 45 -28.25 5.04 18.12
CA TYR A 45 -27.91 3.70 18.63
C TYR A 45 -28.15 3.66 20.15
N ASP A 46 -28.51 2.50 20.64
CA ASP A 46 -28.73 2.27 22.06
C ASP A 46 -27.42 2.16 22.82
N ARG A 47 -26.40 1.50 22.21
CA ARG A 47 -25.13 1.22 22.88
C ARG A 47 -23.98 1.04 21.92
N ALA A 48 -22.82 1.57 22.27
CA ALA A 48 -21.58 1.35 21.53
C ALA A 48 -20.84 0.09 22.04
N VAL A 49 -20.28 -0.69 21.11
CA VAL A 49 -19.39 -1.81 21.41
C VAL A 49 -17.99 -1.48 20.89
N VAL A 50 -17.03 -1.35 21.79
CA VAL A 50 -15.64 -1.05 21.45
C VAL A 50 -14.84 -2.35 21.42
N VAL A 51 -14.38 -2.75 20.23
CA VAL A 51 -13.58 -3.98 20.07
C VAL A 51 -12.10 -3.63 20.21
N CYS A 52 -11.46 -4.20 21.23
CA CYS A 52 -10.05 -4.00 21.55
C CYS A 52 -9.24 -5.28 21.34
N ASP A 53 -8.03 -5.18 20.84
CA ASP A 53 -7.09 -6.31 20.73
C ASP A 53 -6.37 -6.54 22.08
N ALA A 54 -6.49 -7.74 22.63
CA ALA A 54 -5.85 -8.13 23.90
C ALA A 54 -4.31 -8.03 23.86
N SER A 55 -3.70 -8.06 22.68
CA SER A 55 -2.24 -8.01 22.54
C SER A 55 -1.66 -6.59 22.54
N CYS A 56 -2.48 -5.56 22.28
CA CYS A 56 -2.10 -4.14 22.25
C CYS A 56 -3.17 -3.26 22.93
N LEU A 57 -3.58 -3.68 24.11
CA LEU A 57 -4.74 -3.16 24.81
C LEU A 57 -4.61 -1.67 25.16
N GLU A 58 -3.46 -1.25 25.66
CA GLU A 58 -3.20 0.14 26.06
C GLU A 58 -3.49 1.14 24.91
N ARG A 59 -3.08 0.80 23.71
CA ARG A 59 -3.32 1.63 22.53
C ARG A 59 -4.80 1.66 22.12
N ASN A 60 -5.48 0.51 22.18
CA ASN A 60 -6.89 0.43 21.81
C ASN A 60 -7.78 1.16 22.82
N PHE A 61 -7.31 1.27 24.07
CA PHE A 61 -8.01 2.00 25.12
C PHE A 61 -8.00 3.51 24.95
N PHE A 62 -7.12 4.04 24.11
CA PHE A 62 -7.18 5.44 23.70
C PHE A 62 -8.51 5.77 23.00
N LEU A 63 -8.90 4.96 22.04
CA LEU A 63 -10.21 5.08 21.37
C LEU A 63 -11.36 4.78 22.35
N ALA A 64 -11.23 3.74 23.17
CA ALA A 64 -12.24 3.38 24.16
C ALA A 64 -12.53 4.54 25.12
N ALA A 65 -11.50 5.23 25.59
CA ALA A 65 -11.63 6.41 26.46
C ALA A 65 -12.42 7.53 25.76
N GLN A 66 -12.12 7.83 24.50
CA GLN A 66 -12.85 8.85 23.73
C GLN A 66 -14.32 8.47 23.50
N ILE A 67 -14.60 7.19 23.21
CA ILE A 67 -15.99 6.71 23.03
C ILE A 67 -16.75 6.80 24.35
N LEU A 68 -16.14 6.38 25.46
CA LEU A 68 -16.74 6.49 26.80
C LEU A 68 -17.02 7.94 27.19
N GLU A 69 -16.16 8.88 26.81
CA GLU A 69 -16.37 10.30 27.06
C GLU A 69 -17.59 10.84 26.29
N VAL A 70 -17.78 10.40 25.02
CA VAL A 70 -18.90 10.83 24.18
C VAL A 70 -20.20 10.15 24.58
N CYS A 71 -20.22 8.82 24.65
CA CYS A 71 -21.46 8.03 24.84
C CYS A 71 -21.86 7.89 26.30
N GLY A 72 -20.87 7.74 27.19
CA GLY A 72 -21.11 7.47 28.62
C GLY A 72 -21.56 6.07 28.95
N ASP A 73 -21.99 5.31 27.98
CA ASP A 73 -22.38 3.93 28.11
C ASP A 73 -21.87 3.13 26.91
N ALA A 74 -21.01 2.17 27.17
CA ALA A 74 -20.44 1.31 26.14
C ALA A 74 -20.09 -0.07 26.71
N VAL A 75 -19.95 -1.06 25.84
CA VAL A 75 -19.42 -2.37 26.19
C VAL A 75 -18.03 -2.51 25.59
N ILE A 76 -17.04 -2.84 26.39
CA ILE A 76 -15.68 -3.12 25.92
C ILE A 76 -15.55 -4.61 25.63
N CYS A 77 -15.25 -4.93 24.38
CA CYS A 77 -15.01 -6.30 23.91
C CYS A 77 -13.51 -6.51 23.69
N ILE A 78 -12.84 -7.22 24.60
CA ILE A 78 -11.42 -7.59 24.46
C ILE A 78 -11.36 -8.88 23.64
N ASN A 79 -10.96 -8.73 22.38
CA ASN A 79 -10.86 -9.81 21.41
C ASN A 79 -9.43 -10.35 21.31
N LEU A 80 -9.23 -11.47 20.58
CA LEU A 80 -7.94 -12.11 20.35
C LEU A 80 -7.21 -12.59 21.63
N VAL A 81 -7.96 -12.94 22.67
CA VAL A 81 -7.40 -13.41 23.95
C VAL A 81 -6.53 -14.66 23.76
N ASP A 82 -6.86 -15.53 22.79
CA ASP A 82 -6.06 -16.70 22.45
C ASP A 82 -4.70 -16.35 21.81
N GLU A 83 -4.63 -15.28 21.05
CA GLU A 83 -3.36 -14.78 20.48
C GLU A 83 -2.50 -14.09 21.55
N ALA A 84 -3.11 -13.29 22.41
CA ALA A 84 -2.44 -12.68 23.56
C ALA A 84 -1.84 -13.76 24.49
N GLY A 85 -2.61 -14.83 24.80
CA GLY A 85 -2.13 -15.96 25.59
C GLY A 85 -0.91 -16.67 24.96
N LYS A 86 -0.88 -16.85 23.62
CA LYS A 86 0.29 -17.39 22.91
C LYS A 86 1.55 -16.49 23.03
N ARG A 87 1.36 -15.19 23.23
CA ARG A 87 2.44 -14.22 23.47
C ARG A 87 2.83 -14.11 24.94
N GLY A 88 2.20 -14.88 25.82
CA GLY A 88 2.41 -14.79 27.27
C GLY A 88 1.76 -13.55 27.89
N ILE A 89 0.80 -12.94 27.22
CA ILE A 89 0.03 -11.79 27.72
C ILE A 89 -1.25 -12.34 28.34
N SER A 90 -1.48 -12.02 29.62
CA SER A 90 -2.73 -12.30 30.32
C SER A 90 -3.43 -11.00 30.68
N VAL A 91 -4.73 -10.94 30.44
CA VAL A 91 -5.55 -9.75 30.71
C VAL A 91 -6.58 -10.09 31.79
N ASN A 92 -6.73 -9.20 32.77
CA ASN A 92 -7.79 -9.29 33.78
C ASN A 92 -8.94 -8.34 33.41
N GLY A 93 -9.93 -8.85 32.69
CA GLY A 93 -11.09 -8.08 32.24
C GLY A 93 -11.98 -7.58 33.37
N GLN A 94 -12.03 -8.29 34.50
CA GLN A 94 -12.82 -7.87 35.67
C GLN A 94 -12.23 -6.60 36.30
N LEU A 95 -10.92 -6.53 36.49
CA LEU A 95 -10.25 -5.36 37.03
C LEU A 95 -10.46 -4.10 36.12
N ILE A 96 -10.48 -4.32 34.81
CA ILE A 96 -10.78 -3.25 33.85
C ILE A 96 -12.24 -2.80 33.97
N SER A 97 -13.18 -3.74 34.09
CA SER A 97 -14.60 -3.45 34.28
C SER A 97 -14.86 -2.63 35.56
N GLU A 98 -14.22 -3.02 36.67
CA GLU A 98 -14.33 -2.32 37.94
C GLU A 98 -13.78 -0.89 37.88
N ARG A 99 -12.68 -0.66 37.16
CA ARG A 99 -12.07 0.68 37.00
C ARG A 99 -12.85 1.61 36.08
N LEU A 100 -13.40 1.06 35.02
CA LEU A 100 -14.12 1.88 34.02
C LEU A 100 -15.61 1.98 34.29
N GLY A 101 -16.17 1.17 35.19
CA GLY A 101 -17.60 1.12 35.44
C GLY A 101 -18.44 0.65 34.25
N VAL A 102 -17.84 -0.06 33.31
CA VAL A 102 -18.54 -0.57 32.11
C VAL A 102 -18.37 -2.09 31.95
N PRO A 103 -19.33 -2.76 31.33
CA PRO A 103 -19.19 -4.19 31.04
C PRO A 103 -18.00 -4.49 30.14
N VAL A 104 -17.16 -5.44 30.54
CA VAL A 104 -16.01 -5.92 29.77
C VAL A 104 -16.21 -7.38 29.41
N VAL A 105 -16.14 -7.72 28.14
CA VAL A 105 -16.26 -9.10 27.62
C VAL A 105 -14.95 -9.53 27.01
N MET A 106 -14.42 -10.66 27.47
CA MET A 106 -13.21 -11.28 26.90
C MET A 106 -13.59 -12.43 25.98
N MET A 107 -13.11 -12.41 24.74
CA MET A 107 -13.42 -13.45 23.76
C MET A 107 -12.35 -13.62 22.67
N SER A 108 -12.49 -14.70 21.90
CA SER A 108 -11.81 -14.91 20.61
C SER A 108 -12.88 -15.09 19.55
N ALA A 109 -13.22 -14.03 18.83
CA ALA A 109 -14.36 -13.97 17.92
C ALA A 109 -14.40 -15.09 16.86
N ARG A 110 -13.23 -15.66 16.49
CA ARG A 110 -13.15 -16.78 15.55
C ARG A 110 -13.52 -18.14 16.16
N ARG A 111 -13.65 -18.26 17.48
CA ARG A 111 -14.10 -19.49 18.13
C ARG A 111 -15.62 -19.55 18.12
N ARG A 112 -16.16 -20.69 17.66
CA ARG A 112 -17.60 -20.89 17.57
C ARG A 112 -18.25 -20.76 18.96
N GLY A 113 -19.29 -19.93 19.08
CA GLY A 113 -20.02 -19.67 20.33
C GLY A 113 -19.46 -18.55 21.21
N GLU A 114 -18.22 -18.14 21.08
CA GLU A 114 -17.63 -17.05 21.88
C GLU A 114 -18.30 -15.67 21.64
N PRO A 115 -18.69 -15.28 20.42
CA PRO A 115 -19.40 -14.01 20.20
C PRO A 115 -20.74 -13.90 20.94
N ALA A 116 -21.37 -15.02 21.29
CA ALA A 116 -22.62 -15.01 22.07
C ALA A 116 -22.45 -14.43 23.49
N LYS A 117 -21.22 -14.42 24.03
CA LYS A 117 -20.91 -13.81 25.34
C LYS A 117 -21.16 -12.30 25.38
N LEU A 118 -21.20 -11.64 24.21
CA LEU A 118 -21.46 -10.21 24.10
C LEU A 118 -22.91 -9.86 24.46
N LEU A 119 -23.88 -10.72 24.08
CA LEU A 119 -25.31 -10.43 24.22
C LEU A 119 -25.74 -10.15 25.67
N PRO A 120 -25.35 -10.96 26.69
CA PRO A 120 -25.68 -10.67 28.09
C PRO A 120 -25.05 -9.37 28.61
N ALA A 121 -23.90 -8.97 28.05
CA ALA A 121 -23.22 -7.72 28.45
C ALA A 121 -23.93 -6.49 27.89
N LEU A 122 -24.59 -6.59 26.73
CA LEU A 122 -25.37 -5.50 26.15
C LEU A 122 -26.58 -5.12 27.04
N GLY A 123 -27.15 -6.06 27.78
CA GLY A 123 -28.25 -5.79 28.71
C GLY A 123 -27.84 -5.25 30.08
N LYS A 124 -26.55 -5.25 30.41
CA LYS A 124 -26.06 -4.74 31.71
C LYS A 124 -25.83 -3.24 31.65
N PRO A 125 -26.44 -2.44 32.55
CA PRO A 125 -26.17 -1.01 32.60
C PRO A 125 -24.69 -0.75 32.95
N SER A 126 -24.16 0.37 32.52
CA SER A 126 -22.88 0.87 33.00
C SER A 126 -23.06 1.60 34.34
N ASP A 127 -22.10 1.43 35.22
CA ASP A 127 -22.00 2.23 36.43
C ASP A 127 -21.48 3.63 36.11
N SER A 128 -21.06 4.39 37.11
CA SER A 128 -20.46 5.71 36.90
C SER A 128 -19.12 5.59 36.15
N VAL A 129 -19.11 5.99 34.87
CA VAL A 129 -17.86 6.05 34.08
C VAL A 129 -16.98 7.19 34.62
N PRO A 130 -15.72 6.94 34.99
CA PRO A 130 -14.83 7.97 35.47
C PRO A 130 -14.52 9.02 34.41
N GLU A 131 -14.50 10.30 34.81
CA GLU A 131 -14.15 11.41 33.92
C GLU A 131 -12.64 11.42 33.63
N ILE A 132 -12.25 11.78 32.41
CA ILE A 132 -10.86 11.98 32.02
C ILE A 132 -10.32 13.21 32.77
N ARG A 133 -9.17 13.06 33.43
CA ARG A 133 -8.50 14.15 34.13
C ARG A 133 -7.65 14.97 33.18
N TYR A 134 -8.18 16.08 32.74
CA TYR A 134 -7.44 17.04 31.92
C TYR A 134 -6.49 17.92 32.74
N PRO A 135 -5.39 18.44 32.17
CA PRO A 135 -4.54 19.46 32.78
C PRO A 135 -5.33 20.70 33.17
N GLU A 136 -4.90 21.41 34.24
CA GLU A 136 -5.63 22.53 34.81
C GLU A 136 -6.04 23.59 33.76
N PRO A 137 -5.18 24.01 32.80
CA PRO A 137 -5.61 24.97 31.77
C PRO A 137 -6.81 24.51 30.94
N ILE A 138 -6.84 23.24 30.55
CA ILE A 138 -7.96 22.67 29.74
C ILE A 138 -9.21 22.58 30.62
N LYS A 139 -9.07 22.24 31.91
CA LYS A 139 -10.17 22.14 32.84
C LYS A 139 -10.81 23.52 33.13
N GLU A 140 -10.01 24.57 33.27
CA GLU A 140 -10.49 25.94 33.36
C GLU A 140 -11.26 26.37 32.12
N TYR A 141 -10.73 26.06 30.95
CA TYR A 141 -11.40 26.30 29.65
C TYR A 141 -12.74 25.56 29.57
N ILE A 142 -12.78 24.25 29.89
CA ILE A 142 -14.03 23.46 29.91
C ILE A 142 -15.03 24.10 30.88
N THR A 143 -14.59 24.53 32.04
CA THR A 143 -15.45 25.19 33.04
C THR A 143 -16.01 26.53 32.52
N ALA A 144 -15.21 27.33 31.83
CA ALA A 144 -15.67 28.55 31.18
C ALA A 144 -16.73 28.29 30.09
N VAL A 145 -16.54 27.25 29.27
CA VAL A 145 -17.54 26.84 28.28
C VAL A 145 -18.81 26.34 28.97
N HIS A 146 -18.70 25.55 30.05
CA HIS A 146 -19.86 25.12 30.82
C HIS A 146 -20.65 26.32 31.34
N THR A 147 -19.96 27.36 31.86
CA THR A 147 -20.60 28.56 32.36
C THR A 147 -21.40 29.29 31.29
N LEU A 148 -20.90 29.35 30.05
CA LEU A 148 -21.64 29.92 28.92
C LEU A 148 -22.87 29.09 28.52
N LEU A 149 -22.82 27.78 28.71
CA LEU A 149 -23.89 26.85 28.35
C LEU A 149 -24.87 26.58 29.52
N ILE A 150 -24.68 27.19 30.70
CA ILE A 150 -25.62 27.12 31.82
C ILE A 150 -26.98 27.70 31.36
N GLY A 151 -28.05 26.94 31.56
CA GLY A 151 -29.42 27.37 31.19
C GLY A 151 -29.87 26.99 29.78
N THR A 152 -29.00 26.41 28.94
CA THR A 152 -29.37 25.92 27.60
C THR A 152 -30.00 24.52 27.61
N GLY A 153 -30.02 23.83 28.77
CA GLY A 153 -30.48 22.44 28.85
C GLY A 153 -29.45 21.42 28.38
N THR A 154 -28.25 21.85 27.98
CA THR A 154 -27.17 20.96 27.54
C THR A 154 -26.61 20.18 28.72
N ALA A 155 -26.55 18.86 28.66
CA ALA A 155 -25.96 18.05 29.72
C ALA A 155 -24.46 18.33 29.88
N ARG A 156 -23.95 18.27 31.13
CA ARG A 156 -22.52 18.54 31.44
C ARG A 156 -21.55 17.79 30.53
N ARG A 157 -21.81 16.51 30.27
CA ARG A 157 -21.00 15.69 29.35
C ARG A 157 -20.98 16.24 27.93
N GLN A 158 -22.15 16.61 27.39
CA GLN A 158 -22.29 17.20 26.06
C GLN A 158 -21.51 18.52 25.94
N ALA A 159 -21.57 19.36 26.99
CA ALA A 159 -20.82 20.62 27.05
C ALA A 159 -19.31 20.37 27.08
N THR A 160 -18.83 19.35 27.82
CA THR A 160 -17.42 18.94 27.84
C THR A 160 -16.96 18.46 26.45
N VAL A 161 -17.73 17.56 25.84
CA VAL A 161 -17.44 17.05 24.49
C VAL A 161 -17.41 18.18 23.47
N PHE A 162 -18.37 19.10 23.52
CA PHE A 162 -18.41 20.26 22.64
C PHE A 162 -17.18 21.18 22.82
N ALA A 163 -16.83 21.46 24.09
CA ALA A 163 -15.65 22.28 24.42
C ALA A 163 -14.36 21.67 23.82
N LEU A 164 -14.15 20.38 24.00
CA LEU A 164 -12.97 19.68 23.47
C LEU A 164 -12.94 19.68 21.94
N ARG A 165 -14.11 19.46 21.30
CA ARG A 165 -14.19 19.45 19.83
C ARG A 165 -13.98 20.83 19.20
N LEU A 166 -14.25 21.91 19.92
CA LEU A 166 -13.91 23.26 19.47
C LEU A 166 -12.39 23.50 19.40
N LEU A 167 -11.61 22.77 20.17
CA LEU A 167 -10.14 22.90 20.17
C LEU A 167 -9.44 22.11 19.06
N ASP A 168 -10.01 20.97 18.64
CA ASP A 168 -9.33 20.00 17.76
C ASP A 168 -10.01 19.74 16.42
N SER A 169 -11.26 20.19 16.22
CA SER A 169 -12.07 19.85 15.04
C SER A 169 -12.35 21.03 14.12
N GLY A 170 -12.68 20.75 12.87
CA GLY A 170 -13.05 21.78 11.89
C GLY A 170 -14.40 22.44 12.19
N SER A 171 -14.61 23.64 11.63
CA SER A 171 -15.82 24.45 11.87
C SER A 171 -17.11 23.72 11.47
N ASP A 172 -17.12 22.99 10.35
CA ASP A 172 -18.30 22.25 9.87
C ASP A 172 -18.75 21.18 10.88
N PHE A 173 -17.83 20.39 11.42
CA PHE A 173 -18.14 19.37 12.43
C PHE A 173 -18.68 19.98 13.72
N THR A 174 -18.05 21.05 14.21
CA THR A 174 -18.48 21.72 15.44
C THR A 174 -19.82 22.41 15.28
N ASP A 175 -20.16 22.91 14.10
CA ASP A 175 -21.46 23.51 13.80
C ASP A 175 -22.58 22.47 13.82
N ARG A 176 -22.38 21.34 13.17
CA ARG A 176 -23.30 20.18 13.24
C ARG A 176 -23.49 19.66 14.67
N LEU A 177 -22.41 19.67 15.47
CA LEU A 177 -22.47 19.25 16.87
C LEU A 177 -23.25 20.24 17.73
N ALA A 178 -23.11 21.54 17.47
CA ALA A 178 -23.88 22.59 18.13
C ALA A 178 -25.39 22.45 17.82
N GLU A 179 -25.75 22.16 16.59
CA GLU A 179 -27.14 21.89 16.19
C GLU A 179 -27.71 20.66 16.92
N LYS A 180 -26.96 19.55 16.97
CA LYS A 180 -27.40 18.35 17.70
C LYS A 180 -27.64 18.63 19.18
N TYR A 181 -26.76 19.39 19.83
CA TYR A 181 -26.88 19.73 21.24
C TYR A 181 -27.80 20.95 21.51
N ARG A 182 -28.44 21.50 20.46
CA ARG A 182 -29.35 22.65 20.54
C ARG A 182 -28.72 23.90 21.18
N ILE A 183 -27.44 24.14 20.87
CA ILE A 183 -26.71 25.31 21.34
C ILE A 183 -27.07 26.50 20.43
N SER A 184 -27.47 27.64 21.07
CA SER A 184 -27.83 28.85 20.33
C SER A 184 -26.62 29.44 19.58
N ASP A 185 -26.88 30.20 18.50
CA ASP A 185 -25.82 30.81 17.69
C ASP A 185 -24.98 31.81 18.50
N GLU A 186 -25.57 32.51 19.46
CA GLU A 186 -24.88 33.43 20.34
C GLU A 186 -23.87 32.69 21.24
N ASN A 187 -24.31 31.62 21.90
CA ASN A 187 -23.46 30.80 22.76
C ASN A 187 -22.38 30.07 21.92
N ARG A 188 -22.72 29.61 20.73
CA ARG A 188 -21.76 29.02 19.79
C ARG A 188 -20.65 29.98 19.42
N SER A 189 -20.98 31.25 19.10
CA SER A 189 -20.03 32.30 18.79
C SER A 189 -19.13 32.63 19.97
N GLY A 190 -19.71 32.73 21.19
CA GLY A 190 -19.00 32.93 22.44
C GLY A 190 -17.99 31.80 22.70
N CYS A 191 -18.41 30.54 22.56
CA CYS A 191 -17.56 29.37 22.76
C CYS A 191 -16.42 29.31 21.73
N LYS A 192 -16.69 29.61 20.43
CA LYS A 192 -15.64 29.69 19.38
C LYS A 192 -14.61 30.79 19.70
N THR A 193 -15.05 31.92 20.23
CA THR A 193 -14.15 33.03 20.64
C THR A 193 -13.25 32.62 21.80
N LEU A 194 -13.81 31.93 22.81
CA LEU A 194 -13.03 31.37 23.92
C LEU A 194 -12.02 30.32 23.42
N ALA A 195 -12.43 29.41 22.56
CA ALA A 195 -11.55 28.38 22.00
C ALA A 195 -10.35 29.00 21.26
N LYS A 196 -10.61 30.01 20.40
CA LYS A 196 -9.56 30.72 19.68
C LYS A 196 -8.58 31.40 20.61
N ARG A 197 -9.07 32.13 21.63
CA ARG A 197 -8.22 32.79 22.66
C ARG A 197 -7.37 31.75 23.39
N PHE A 198 -7.96 30.62 23.75
CA PHE A 198 -7.25 29.56 24.45
C PHE A 198 -6.12 28.98 23.61
N ILE A 199 -6.40 28.66 22.32
CA ILE A 199 -5.41 28.15 21.38
C ILE A 199 -4.25 29.17 21.21
N ASP A 200 -4.58 30.44 20.99
CA ASP A 200 -3.59 31.50 20.78
C ASP A 200 -2.71 31.73 22.02
N SER A 201 -3.26 31.56 23.23
CA SER A 201 -2.52 31.74 24.50
C SER A 201 -1.64 30.55 24.88
N HIS A 202 -1.88 29.36 24.32
CA HIS A 202 -1.17 28.12 24.68
C HIS A 202 -0.28 27.56 23.55
N GLY A 203 0.20 28.40 22.67
CA GLY A 203 1.22 28.01 21.66
C GLY A 203 0.66 27.35 20.41
N GLY A 204 -0.64 27.49 20.16
CA GLY A 204 -1.28 27.00 18.94
C GLY A 204 -2.01 25.65 19.08
N SER A 205 -2.71 25.28 18.03
CA SER A 205 -3.55 24.08 17.97
C SER A 205 -2.80 22.78 18.27
N ASP A 206 -1.55 22.65 17.79
CA ASP A 206 -0.78 21.41 17.97
C ASP A 206 -0.45 21.16 19.44
N THR A 207 -0.04 22.20 20.17
CA THR A 207 0.28 22.10 21.61
C THR A 207 -0.97 21.71 22.43
N VAL A 208 -2.11 22.32 22.10
CA VAL A 208 -3.39 22.02 22.77
C VAL A 208 -3.83 20.58 22.49
N ASN A 209 -3.68 20.11 21.24
CA ASN A 209 -3.98 18.73 20.88
C ASN A 209 -3.07 17.72 21.59
N ASP A 210 -1.79 18.05 21.77
CA ASP A 210 -0.87 17.21 22.55
C ASP A 210 -1.29 17.13 24.03
N MET A 211 -1.76 18.21 24.61
CA MET A 211 -2.28 18.22 25.98
C MET A 211 -3.53 17.35 26.14
N ILE A 212 -4.48 17.44 25.21
CA ILE A 212 -5.70 16.62 25.19
C ILE A 212 -5.33 15.15 25.01
N SER A 213 -4.54 14.83 23.99
CA SER A 213 -4.11 13.47 23.68
C SER A 213 -3.30 12.84 24.81
N GLY A 214 -2.47 13.63 25.48
CA GLY A 214 -1.72 13.21 26.66
C GLY A 214 -2.63 12.81 27.82
N ALA A 215 -3.69 13.57 28.08
CA ALA A 215 -4.67 13.24 29.13
C ALA A 215 -5.46 11.97 28.82
N VAL A 216 -5.91 11.82 27.58
CA VAL A 216 -6.61 10.61 27.12
C VAL A 216 -5.69 9.38 27.20
N SER A 217 -4.42 9.52 26.81
CA SER A 217 -3.42 8.45 26.87
C SER A 217 -3.11 8.04 28.32
N ALA A 218 -3.00 9.02 29.22
CA ALA A 218 -2.79 8.75 30.65
C ALA A 218 -3.98 7.98 31.25
N PHE A 219 -5.21 8.38 30.92
CA PHE A 219 -6.42 7.66 31.34
C PHE A 219 -6.46 6.23 30.81
N ALA A 220 -6.14 6.04 29.54
CA ALA A 220 -6.09 4.72 28.89
C ALA A 220 -5.03 3.81 29.55
N SER A 221 -3.84 4.34 29.82
CA SER A 221 -2.76 3.62 30.50
C SER A 221 -3.14 3.24 31.94
N ASP A 222 -3.77 4.15 32.69
CA ASP A 222 -4.21 3.89 34.06
C ASP A 222 -5.31 2.82 34.13
N ALA A 223 -6.26 2.84 33.20
CA ALA A 223 -7.31 1.83 33.10
C ALA A 223 -6.75 0.41 32.89
N VAL A 224 -5.66 0.27 32.14
CA VAL A 224 -5.03 -1.00 31.79
C VAL A 224 -3.92 -1.40 32.76
N SER A 225 -3.36 -0.44 33.51
CA SER A 225 -2.25 -0.65 34.44
C SER A 225 -2.52 -1.78 35.43
N GLY A 226 -1.60 -2.76 35.53
CA GLY A 226 -1.73 -3.94 36.39
C GLY A 226 -2.81 -4.94 35.98
N ALA A 227 -3.71 -4.61 35.04
CA ALA A 227 -4.66 -5.54 34.46
C ALA A 227 -4.04 -6.41 33.35
N VAL A 228 -2.98 -5.93 32.73
CA VAL A 228 -2.20 -6.67 31.74
C VAL A 228 -0.90 -7.16 32.37
N ARG A 229 -0.68 -8.46 32.34
CA ARG A 229 0.58 -9.07 32.79
C ARG A 229 1.27 -9.69 31.59
N THR A 230 2.49 -9.28 31.33
CA THR A 230 3.37 -9.89 30.34
C THR A 230 4.26 -10.92 31.03
N GLY A 231 4.03 -12.19 30.76
CA GLY A 231 4.91 -13.25 31.24
C GLY A 231 6.28 -13.21 30.53
N ASN A 232 7.33 -13.77 31.18
CA ASN A 232 8.68 -13.91 30.61
C ASN A 232 8.77 -14.88 29.41
N GLY A 233 7.67 -15.22 28.79
CA GLY A 233 7.61 -16.00 27.56
C GLY A 233 8.06 -15.18 26.36
N ALA A 234 9.38 -14.89 26.27
CA ALA A 234 10.00 -14.49 25.00
C ALA A 234 9.81 -15.64 23.99
N GLY A 235 8.62 -15.75 23.40
CA GLY A 235 8.30 -16.74 22.40
C GLY A 235 9.28 -16.66 21.22
N LYS A 236 9.35 -17.72 20.42
CA LYS A 236 10.21 -17.78 19.20
C LYS A 236 10.07 -16.54 18.31
N GLY A 237 8.91 -15.84 18.33
CA GLY A 237 8.67 -14.58 17.63
C GLY A 237 9.54 -13.41 18.08
N SER A 238 9.79 -13.26 19.38
CA SER A 238 10.64 -12.18 19.92
C SER A 238 12.11 -12.28 19.46
N ARG A 239 12.65 -13.49 19.27
CA ARG A 239 14.02 -13.67 18.76
C ARG A 239 14.09 -13.35 17.26
N ALA A 240 13.10 -13.79 16.48
CA ALA A 240 12.99 -13.45 15.06
C ALA A 240 12.84 -11.93 14.86
N ASP A 241 11.97 -11.28 15.63
CA ASP A 241 11.80 -9.83 15.57
C ASP A 241 13.09 -9.08 15.91
N ARG A 242 13.85 -9.53 16.91
CA ARG A 242 15.13 -8.91 17.26
C ARG A 242 16.13 -8.92 16.10
N ILE A 243 16.12 -9.97 15.26
CA ILE A 243 16.98 -10.07 14.08
C ILE A 243 16.41 -9.25 12.92
N LEU A 244 15.09 -9.37 12.67
CA LEU A 244 14.41 -8.76 11.53
C LEU A 244 14.13 -7.26 11.68
N THR A 245 14.16 -6.73 12.92
CA THR A 245 13.96 -5.29 13.21
C THR A 245 15.20 -4.65 13.86
N GLY A 246 16.29 -5.42 14.01
CA GLY A 246 17.55 -4.92 14.59
C GLY A 246 18.24 -3.91 13.67
N LYS A 247 18.79 -2.82 14.23
CA LYS A 247 19.42 -1.72 13.46
C LYS A 247 20.51 -2.18 12.49
N LEU A 248 21.30 -3.21 12.84
CA LEU A 248 22.43 -3.73 12.04
C LEU A 248 22.05 -4.98 11.24
N THR A 249 21.11 -5.79 11.72
CA THR A 249 20.78 -7.10 11.13
C THR A 249 19.61 -7.02 10.14
N ALA A 250 18.70 -6.07 10.31
CA ALA A 250 17.51 -5.96 9.47
C ALA A 250 17.82 -5.71 7.99
N PHE A 251 18.70 -4.75 7.69
CA PHE A 251 19.06 -4.41 6.32
C PHE A 251 19.76 -5.53 5.56
N PRO A 252 20.80 -6.21 6.11
CA PRO A 252 21.39 -7.36 5.46
C PRO A 252 20.43 -8.51 5.21
N VAL A 253 19.56 -8.83 6.19
CA VAL A 253 18.56 -9.89 6.04
C VAL A 253 17.53 -9.53 4.96
N MET A 254 17.06 -8.29 4.97
CA MET A 254 16.11 -7.78 3.95
C MET A 254 16.72 -7.84 2.54
N PHE A 255 17.98 -7.45 2.40
CA PHE A 255 18.70 -7.49 1.13
C PHE A 255 18.92 -8.93 0.64
N LEU A 256 19.39 -9.83 1.51
CA LEU A 256 19.59 -11.24 1.17
C LEU A 256 18.28 -11.93 0.77
N LEU A 257 17.20 -11.63 1.47
CA LEU A 257 15.88 -12.21 1.16
C LEU A 257 15.36 -11.68 -0.19
N LEU A 258 15.49 -10.38 -0.44
CA LEU A 258 15.12 -9.79 -1.73
C LEU A 258 15.96 -10.40 -2.87
N MET A 259 17.26 -10.50 -2.69
CA MET A 259 18.17 -11.14 -3.66
C MET A 259 17.80 -12.60 -3.91
N GLY A 260 17.46 -13.35 -2.85
CA GLY A 260 17.04 -14.74 -2.97
C GLY A 260 15.73 -14.89 -3.76
N ILE A 261 14.76 -14.02 -3.52
CA ILE A 261 13.49 -14.02 -4.27
C ILE A 261 13.72 -13.67 -5.74
N LEU A 262 14.49 -12.61 -6.01
CA LEU A 262 14.82 -12.21 -7.38
C LEU A 262 15.61 -13.28 -8.11
N TRP A 263 16.61 -13.87 -7.47
CA TRP A 263 17.39 -14.98 -8.04
C TRP A 263 16.50 -16.18 -8.38
N LEU A 264 15.65 -16.59 -7.44
CA LEU A 264 14.71 -17.71 -7.64
C LEU A 264 13.70 -17.40 -8.78
N THR A 265 13.22 -16.16 -8.83
CA THR A 265 12.27 -15.71 -9.86
C THR A 265 12.92 -15.73 -11.24
N VAL A 266 14.12 -15.17 -11.40
CA VAL A 266 14.82 -15.11 -12.69
C VAL A 266 15.27 -16.50 -13.13
N THR A 267 15.94 -17.24 -12.25
CA THR A 267 16.47 -18.57 -12.59
C THR A 267 15.35 -19.60 -12.78
N GLY A 268 14.33 -19.57 -11.91
CA GLY A 268 13.20 -20.49 -11.99
C GLY A 268 12.29 -20.23 -13.19
N ALA A 269 12.23 -19.00 -13.69
CA ALA A 269 11.41 -18.64 -14.83
C ALA A 269 12.00 -19.06 -16.19
N ASN A 270 13.31 -19.24 -16.30
CA ASN A 270 13.99 -19.48 -17.58
C ASN A 270 13.43 -20.69 -18.34
N TYR A 271 13.38 -21.85 -17.68
CA TYR A 271 12.89 -23.07 -18.32
C TYR A 271 11.40 -23.00 -18.74
N PRO A 272 10.47 -22.57 -17.87
CA PRO A 272 9.07 -22.38 -18.28
C PRO A 272 8.89 -21.32 -19.38
N SER A 273 9.68 -20.25 -19.38
CA SER A 273 9.63 -19.21 -20.42
C SER A 273 10.04 -19.77 -21.78
N GLU A 274 11.11 -20.55 -21.82
CA GLU A 274 11.56 -21.21 -23.06
C GLU A 274 10.52 -22.21 -23.58
N LEU A 275 9.92 -22.99 -22.69
CA LEU A 275 8.85 -23.94 -23.06
C LEU A 275 7.65 -23.23 -23.67
N LEU A 276 7.19 -22.13 -23.03
CA LEU A 276 6.09 -21.31 -23.53
C LEU A 276 6.43 -20.67 -24.89
N SER A 277 7.64 -20.13 -25.02
CA SER A 277 8.11 -19.55 -26.30
C SER A 277 8.07 -20.57 -27.44
N ARG A 278 8.55 -21.79 -27.20
CA ARG A 278 8.47 -22.89 -28.18
C ARG A 278 7.02 -23.26 -28.50
N LEU A 279 6.12 -23.26 -27.51
CA LEU A 279 4.70 -23.53 -27.70
C LEU A 279 4.04 -22.46 -28.59
N PHE A 280 4.28 -21.18 -28.30
CA PHE A 280 3.74 -20.08 -29.11
C PHE A 280 4.31 -20.06 -30.52
N SER A 281 5.59 -20.38 -30.71
CA SER A 281 6.18 -20.52 -32.05
C SER A 281 5.52 -21.66 -32.87
N ARG A 282 5.18 -22.78 -32.24
CA ARG A 282 4.42 -23.86 -32.88
C ARG A 282 2.99 -23.44 -33.24
N LEU A 283 2.32 -22.73 -32.34
CA LEU A 283 0.99 -22.17 -32.60
C LEU A 283 1.01 -21.18 -33.76
N GLU A 284 1.98 -20.29 -33.79
CA GLU A 284 2.18 -19.33 -34.88
C GLU A 284 2.36 -20.05 -36.22
N GLY A 285 3.24 -21.06 -36.28
CA GLY A 285 3.45 -21.88 -37.49
C GLY A 285 2.20 -22.65 -37.91
N GLY A 286 1.45 -23.22 -36.95
CA GLY A 286 0.19 -23.91 -37.21
C GLY A 286 -0.91 -22.98 -37.76
N VAL A 287 -1.07 -21.80 -37.16
CA VAL A 287 -2.04 -20.80 -37.64
C VAL A 287 -1.64 -20.27 -39.03
N SER A 288 -0.35 -20.00 -39.25
CA SER A 288 0.17 -19.57 -40.54
C SER A 288 -0.12 -20.60 -41.62
N SER A 289 0.14 -21.89 -41.36
CA SER A 289 -0.14 -22.97 -42.33
C SER A 289 -1.64 -23.12 -42.60
N LEU A 290 -2.49 -23.00 -41.61
CA LEU A 290 -3.96 -23.04 -41.76
C LEU A 290 -4.47 -21.87 -42.59
N LEU A 291 -4.03 -20.64 -42.33
CA LEU A 291 -4.45 -19.45 -43.09
C LEU A 291 -3.98 -19.53 -44.54
N THR A 292 -2.75 -19.99 -44.76
CA THR A 292 -2.22 -20.19 -46.14
C THR A 292 -2.99 -21.28 -46.89
N SER A 293 -3.33 -22.38 -46.24
CA SER A 293 -4.14 -23.46 -46.85
C SER A 293 -5.59 -23.03 -47.11
N ALA A 294 -6.13 -22.10 -46.32
CA ALA A 294 -7.44 -21.50 -46.53
C ALA A 294 -7.47 -20.40 -47.61
N GLY A 295 -6.33 -20.11 -48.26
CA GLY A 295 -6.22 -19.09 -49.32
C GLY A 295 -6.28 -17.65 -48.81
N ALA A 296 -5.95 -17.41 -47.54
CA ALA A 296 -5.91 -16.05 -46.97
C ALA A 296 -4.81 -15.20 -47.63
N PRO A 297 -5.02 -13.89 -47.83
CA PRO A 297 -3.99 -12.99 -48.34
C PRO A 297 -2.74 -13.01 -47.46
N GLU A 298 -1.55 -12.97 -48.07
CA GLU A 298 -0.27 -13.00 -47.37
C GLU A 298 -0.15 -11.89 -46.31
N VAL A 299 -0.67 -10.70 -46.64
CA VAL A 299 -0.71 -9.55 -45.74
C VAL A 299 -1.53 -9.86 -44.47
N LEU A 300 -2.67 -10.53 -44.59
CA LEU A 300 -3.52 -10.89 -43.46
C LEU A 300 -2.85 -11.96 -42.58
N THR A 301 -2.20 -12.93 -43.22
CA THR A 301 -1.47 -13.99 -42.51
C THR A 301 -0.29 -13.40 -41.72
N SER A 302 0.51 -12.54 -42.34
CA SER A 302 1.63 -11.86 -41.68
C SER A 302 1.14 -10.94 -40.56
N LEU A 303 0.07 -10.16 -40.78
CA LEU A 303 -0.52 -9.28 -39.75
C LEU A 303 -0.94 -10.05 -38.49
N LEU A 304 -1.64 -11.19 -38.66
CA LEU A 304 -2.12 -11.98 -37.55
C LEU A 304 -1.00 -12.77 -36.86
N CYS A 305 -0.14 -13.43 -37.65
CA CYS A 305 0.92 -14.27 -37.09
C CYS A 305 2.05 -13.43 -36.49
N GLU A 306 2.61 -12.49 -37.25
CA GLU A 306 3.76 -11.70 -36.80
C GLU A 306 3.35 -10.51 -35.95
N GLY A 307 2.26 -9.81 -36.31
CA GLY A 307 1.78 -8.62 -35.58
C GLY A 307 1.10 -8.97 -34.27
N VAL A 308 0.28 -10.00 -34.21
CA VAL A 308 -0.51 -10.30 -33.02
C VAL A 308 0.04 -11.50 -32.24
N ILE A 309 0.07 -12.69 -32.87
CA ILE A 309 0.38 -13.96 -32.17
C ILE A 309 1.81 -13.96 -31.63
N ARG A 310 2.77 -13.50 -32.43
CA ARG A 310 4.18 -13.44 -32.04
C ARG A 310 4.40 -12.47 -30.89
N VAL A 311 3.81 -11.26 -30.93
CA VAL A 311 3.96 -10.25 -29.87
C VAL A 311 3.29 -10.69 -28.58
N VAL A 312 2.05 -11.20 -28.65
CA VAL A 312 1.35 -11.75 -27.48
C VAL A 312 2.10 -12.95 -26.91
N GLY A 313 2.55 -13.87 -27.79
CA GLY A 313 3.34 -15.03 -27.38
C GLY A 313 4.64 -14.66 -26.68
N TRP A 314 5.34 -13.64 -27.17
CA TRP A 314 6.53 -13.10 -26.52
C TRP A 314 6.21 -12.54 -25.13
N VAL A 315 5.24 -11.64 -25.03
CA VAL A 315 4.84 -11.02 -23.75
C VAL A 315 4.41 -12.08 -22.74
N VAL A 316 3.58 -13.05 -23.15
CA VAL A 316 3.13 -14.14 -22.27
C VAL A 316 4.29 -15.01 -21.82
N SER A 317 5.18 -15.39 -22.73
CA SER A 317 6.32 -16.27 -22.41
C SER A 317 7.32 -15.63 -21.45
N VAL A 318 7.52 -14.31 -21.55
CA VAL A 318 8.46 -13.58 -20.70
C VAL A 318 7.83 -13.17 -19.36
N MET A 319 6.54 -12.82 -19.34
CA MET A 319 5.88 -12.30 -18.12
C MET A 319 5.30 -13.40 -17.22
N LEU A 320 4.64 -14.42 -17.79
CA LEU A 320 3.89 -15.40 -17.01
C LEU A 320 4.76 -16.18 -16.01
N PRO A 321 5.90 -16.78 -16.38
CA PRO A 321 6.67 -17.60 -15.46
C PRO A 321 7.27 -16.81 -14.29
N PRO A 322 7.91 -15.64 -14.48
CA PRO A 322 8.39 -14.84 -13.36
C PRO A 322 7.27 -14.40 -12.43
N MET A 323 6.10 -14.00 -12.97
CA MET A 323 4.96 -13.60 -12.16
C MET A 323 4.39 -14.77 -11.35
N ALA A 324 4.31 -15.96 -11.95
CA ALA A 324 3.81 -17.18 -11.31
C ALA A 324 4.71 -17.64 -10.15
N ILE A 325 5.99 -17.24 -10.12
CA ILE A 325 6.93 -17.50 -9.03
C ILE A 325 6.90 -16.36 -8.02
N PHE A 326 6.99 -15.11 -8.48
CA PHE A 326 7.12 -13.93 -7.62
C PHE A 326 5.87 -13.68 -6.77
N PHE A 327 4.66 -13.71 -7.35
CA PHE A 327 3.45 -13.39 -6.59
C PHE A 327 3.15 -14.36 -5.45
N PRO A 328 3.26 -15.69 -5.60
CA PRO A 328 3.13 -16.61 -4.48
C PRO A 328 4.17 -16.37 -3.38
N LEU A 329 5.44 -16.15 -3.75
CA LEU A 329 6.50 -15.88 -2.78
C LEU A 329 6.22 -14.58 -2.01
N PHE A 330 5.82 -13.53 -2.72
CA PHE A 330 5.49 -12.24 -2.10
C PHE A 330 4.27 -12.35 -1.18
N THR A 331 3.20 -13.03 -1.62
CA THR A 331 2.01 -13.28 -0.79
C THR A 331 2.34 -14.13 0.43
N LEU A 332 3.26 -15.08 0.30
CA LEU A 332 3.75 -15.88 1.42
C LEU A 332 4.46 -15.01 2.47
N LEU A 333 5.30 -14.07 2.03
CA LEU A 333 5.95 -13.11 2.94
C LEU A 333 4.95 -12.17 3.63
N GLU A 334 3.90 -11.78 2.90
CA GLU A 334 2.79 -11.00 3.43
C GLU A 334 2.05 -11.78 4.53
N ASP A 335 1.64 -13.03 4.25
CA ASP A 335 0.92 -13.89 5.19
C ASP A 335 1.74 -14.22 6.45
N VAL A 336 3.04 -14.46 6.30
CA VAL A 336 3.96 -14.65 7.43
C VAL A 336 4.08 -13.40 8.29
N GLY A 337 3.74 -12.20 7.74
CA GLY A 337 3.86 -10.93 8.43
C GLY A 337 5.24 -10.29 8.31
N TYR A 338 6.05 -10.68 7.31
CA TYR A 338 7.38 -10.10 7.10
C TYR A 338 7.32 -8.70 6.47
N LEU A 339 6.35 -8.43 5.57
CA LEU A 339 6.23 -7.13 4.90
C LEU A 339 6.03 -5.94 5.87
N PRO A 340 5.21 -6.03 6.93
CA PRO A 340 5.14 -4.98 7.94
C PRO A 340 6.49 -4.66 8.61
N ARG A 341 7.37 -5.66 8.74
CA ARG A 341 8.72 -5.46 9.32
C ARG A 341 9.65 -4.72 8.37
N ILE A 342 9.53 -4.95 7.06
CA ILE A 342 10.21 -4.14 6.05
C ILE A 342 9.76 -2.68 6.16
N ALA A 343 8.44 -2.43 6.21
CA ALA A 343 7.91 -1.07 6.36
C ALA A 343 8.42 -0.40 7.63
N TYR A 344 8.43 -1.11 8.76
CA TYR A 344 8.95 -0.61 10.03
C TYR A 344 10.43 -0.19 9.95
N ASN A 345 11.27 -1.02 9.32
CA ASN A 345 12.71 -0.74 9.19
C ASN A 345 12.98 0.48 8.29
N LEU A 346 12.19 0.67 7.26
CA LEU A 346 12.35 1.74 6.28
C LEU A 346 11.60 3.02 6.65
N ASP A 347 10.63 2.97 7.56
CA ASP A 347 9.78 4.10 7.94
C ASP A 347 10.59 5.33 8.37
N ARG A 348 11.63 5.13 9.17
CA ARG A 348 12.51 6.22 9.60
C ARG A 348 13.20 6.95 8.43
N GLY A 349 13.60 6.21 7.39
CA GLY A 349 14.19 6.78 6.18
C GLY A 349 13.16 7.56 5.36
N PHE A 350 11.96 7.01 5.20
CA PHE A 350 10.86 7.66 4.48
C PHE A 350 10.30 8.87 5.23
N ALA A 351 10.18 8.82 6.54
CA ALA A 351 9.76 9.95 7.38
C ALA A 351 10.69 11.17 7.18
N GLY A 352 12.01 10.95 7.06
CA GLY A 352 12.99 12.00 6.73
C GLY A 352 12.80 12.63 5.34
N CYS A 353 12.06 11.98 4.46
CA CYS A 353 11.68 12.46 3.12
C CYS A 353 10.22 12.95 3.05
N SER A 354 9.55 13.12 4.20
CA SER A 354 8.12 13.49 4.30
C SER A 354 7.17 12.52 3.59
N ALA A 355 7.54 11.24 3.58
CA ALA A 355 6.78 10.12 3.07
C ALA A 355 6.52 9.10 4.20
N CYS A 356 5.55 8.20 4.06
CA CYS A 356 5.24 7.20 5.08
C CYS A 356 5.90 5.84 4.79
N GLY A 357 6.12 5.03 5.83
CA GLY A 357 6.71 3.70 5.71
C GLY A 357 5.89 2.72 4.85
N LYS A 358 4.59 2.96 4.66
CA LYS A 358 3.76 2.20 3.72
C LYS A 358 4.25 2.32 2.27
N GLN A 359 4.91 3.44 1.91
CA GLN A 359 5.52 3.62 0.58
C GLN A 359 6.63 2.59 0.33
N ALA A 360 7.37 2.18 1.35
CA ALA A 360 8.36 1.12 1.21
C ALA A 360 7.75 -0.22 0.76
N LEU A 361 6.55 -0.55 1.25
CA LEU A 361 5.83 -1.76 0.81
C LEU A 361 5.45 -1.68 -0.67
N THR A 362 4.93 -0.53 -1.11
CA THR A 362 4.54 -0.34 -2.51
C THR A 362 5.76 -0.36 -3.43
N MET A 363 6.90 0.15 -2.99
CA MET A 363 8.17 0.03 -3.71
C MET A 363 8.64 -1.44 -3.82
N CYS A 364 8.56 -2.21 -2.72
CA CYS A 364 8.89 -3.64 -2.76
C CYS A 364 7.97 -4.41 -3.73
N MET A 365 6.68 -4.07 -3.77
CA MET A 365 5.75 -4.60 -4.79
C MET A 365 6.15 -4.18 -6.21
N GLY A 366 6.62 -2.93 -6.36
CA GLY A 366 7.10 -2.35 -7.61
C GLY A 366 8.27 -3.10 -8.24
N PHE A 367 9.18 -3.65 -7.45
CA PHE A 367 10.26 -4.53 -7.95
C PHE A 367 9.75 -5.77 -8.67
N GLY A 368 8.64 -6.34 -8.22
CA GLY A 368 8.01 -7.45 -8.93
C GLY A 368 7.24 -6.99 -10.16
N CYS A 369 6.32 -6.06 -9.95
CA CYS A 369 5.48 -5.50 -11.01
C CYS A 369 5.08 -4.07 -10.63
N ASN A 370 5.46 -3.10 -11.46
CA ASN A 370 5.17 -1.68 -11.21
C ASN A 370 3.65 -1.40 -11.14
N ALA A 371 2.85 -2.06 -11.99
CA ALA A 371 1.39 -1.93 -11.95
C ALA A 371 0.81 -2.39 -10.60
N VAL A 372 1.36 -3.45 -10.00
CA VAL A 372 0.97 -3.93 -8.67
C VAL A 372 1.44 -2.96 -7.58
N GLY A 373 2.64 -2.40 -7.71
CA GLY A 373 3.14 -1.35 -6.82
C GLY A 373 2.23 -0.13 -6.81
N VAL A 374 1.83 0.37 -7.98
CA VAL A 374 0.90 1.51 -8.11
C VAL A 374 -0.48 1.19 -7.55
N THR A 375 -1.04 0.02 -7.84
CA THR A 375 -2.34 -0.38 -7.26
C THR A 375 -2.24 -0.62 -5.75
N GLY A 376 -1.09 -1.09 -5.27
CA GLY A 376 -0.77 -1.27 -3.86
C GLY A 376 -0.72 0.06 -3.08
N CYS A 377 -0.52 1.19 -3.74
CA CYS A 377 -0.56 2.51 -3.08
C CYS A 377 -1.93 2.83 -2.44
N ARG A 378 -2.97 2.05 -2.73
CA ARG A 378 -4.27 2.17 -2.06
C ARG A 378 -4.21 1.91 -0.55
N ILE A 379 -3.18 1.20 -0.07
CA ILE A 379 -2.96 0.98 1.37
C ILE A 379 -2.53 2.25 2.12
N ILE A 380 -2.18 3.31 1.40
CA ILE A 380 -1.77 4.60 1.95
C ILE A 380 -3.03 5.45 2.14
N ASP A 381 -3.34 5.83 3.38
CA ASP A 381 -4.58 6.50 3.75
C ASP A 381 -4.60 7.96 3.26
N SER A 382 -3.51 8.69 3.42
CA SER A 382 -3.36 10.07 2.99
C SER A 382 -3.37 10.19 1.46
N LYS A 383 -4.33 10.96 0.91
CA LYS A 383 -4.41 11.23 -0.55
C LYS A 383 -3.13 11.83 -1.11
N ARG A 384 -2.48 12.74 -0.35
CA ARG A 384 -1.22 13.37 -0.69
C ARG A 384 -0.08 12.35 -0.79
N GLU A 385 0.10 11.53 0.24
CA GLU A 385 1.16 10.52 0.30
C GLU A 385 0.92 9.41 -0.71
N ARG A 386 -0.33 9.05 -0.95
CA ARG A 386 -0.72 8.11 -2.00
C ARG A 386 -0.31 8.62 -3.38
N LEU A 387 -0.58 9.89 -3.70
CA LEU A 387 -0.17 10.48 -4.97
C LEU A 387 1.35 10.53 -5.10
N LEU A 388 2.05 10.89 -4.02
CA LEU A 388 3.51 10.87 -3.96
C LEU A 388 4.05 9.47 -4.24
N ALA A 389 3.50 8.44 -3.61
CA ALA A 389 3.90 7.06 -3.80
C ALA A 389 3.63 6.57 -5.23
N VAL A 390 2.48 6.91 -5.82
CA VAL A 390 2.14 6.57 -7.22
C VAL A 390 3.15 7.18 -8.20
N LEU A 391 3.46 8.47 -8.05
CA LEU A 391 4.38 9.17 -8.94
C LEU A 391 5.81 8.61 -8.83
N THR A 392 6.26 8.30 -7.62
CA THR A 392 7.64 7.86 -7.40
C THR A 392 7.85 6.35 -7.57
N ASN A 393 6.78 5.54 -7.58
CA ASN A 393 6.88 4.10 -7.82
C ASN A 393 7.43 3.77 -9.22
N SER A 394 7.27 4.68 -10.19
CA SER A 394 7.80 4.52 -11.55
C SER A 394 9.33 4.45 -11.63
N PHE A 395 10.05 4.97 -10.63
CA PHE A 395 11.51 4.88 -10.56
C PHE A 395 12.01 3.49 -10.16
N MET A 396 11.13 2.62 -9.64
CA MET A 396 11.53 1.27 -9.26
C MET A 396 11.65 0.36 -10.48
N PRO A 397 12.83 -0.25 -10.72
CA PRO A 397 13.01 -1.20 -11.80
C PRO A 397 12.18 -2.45 -11.50
N CYS A 398 11.19 -2.74 -12.34
CA CYS A 398 10.36 -3.93 -12.22
C CYS A 398 10.94 -5.11 -13.01
N ASN A 399 10.38 -6.29 -12.79
CA ASN A 399 10.81 -7.51 -13.48
C ASN A 399 10.81 -7.37 -15.00
N GLY A 400 9.87 -6.61 -15.60
CA GLY A 400 9.83 -6.34 -17.04
C GLY A 400 10.95 -5.44 -17.55
N ARG A 401 11.61 -4.67 -16.67
CA ARG A 401 12.77 -3.84 -17.02
C ARG A 401 14.09 -4.56 -16.82
N PHE A 402 14.15 -5.60 -15.98
CA PHE A 402 15.39 -6.36 -15.75
C PHE A 402 16.00 -6.96 -17.00
N PRO A 403 15.27 -7.55 -17.97
CA PRO A 403 15.87 -8.08 -19.18
C PRO A 403 16.67 -7.04 -19.97
N ILE A 404 16.14 -5.82 -20.14
CA ILE A 404 16.89 -4.76 -20.85
C ILE A 404 18.10 -4.29 -20.04
N LEU A 405 17.96 -4.11 -18.73
CA LEU A 405 19.05 -3.71 -17.84
C LEU A 405 20.18 -4.75 -17.88
N ILE A 406 19.85 -6.03 -17.72
CA ILE A 406 20.82 -7.12 -17.72
C ILE A 406 21.49 -7.23 -19.10
N ALA A 407 20.72 -7.16 -20.19
CA ALA A 407 21.25 -7.22 -21.55
C ALA A 407 22.25 -6.09 -21.81
N VAL A 408 21.85 -4.84 -21.53
CA VAL A 408 22.72 -3.67 -21.76
C VAL A 408 23.96 -3.71 -20.86
N ILE A 409 23.80 -4.01 -19.57
CA ILE A 409 24.93 -4.08 -18.63
C ILE A 409 25.91 -5.21 -19.03
N SER A 410 25.41 -6.40 -19.38
CA SER A 410 26.25 -7.53 -19.75
C SER A 410 27.00 -7.35 -21.07
N MET A 411 26.42 -6.59 -22.02
CA MET A 411 27.04 -6.30 -23.29
C MET A 411 28.15 -5.25 -23.21
N PHE A 412 27.95 -4.21 -22.41
CA PHE A 412 28.84 -3.05 -22.37
C PHE A 412 29.79 -3.03 -21.17
N SER A 413 29.53 -3.81 -20.09
CA SER A 413 30.53 -4.01 -19.05
C SER A 413 31.56 -5.04 -19.51
N ALA A 414 32.84 -4.64 -19.50
CA ALA A 414 33.97 -5.55 -19.81
C ALA A 414 34.09 -6.73 -18.80
N CYS A 415 33.30 -6.71 -17.74
CA CYS A 415 33.36 -7.63 -16.62
C CYS A 415 32.10 -8.54 -16.61
N VAL A 416 32.27 -9.77 -17.07
CA VAL A 416 31.25 -10.82 -16.99
C VAL A 416 31.30 -11.45 -15.59
N GLY A 417 30.13 -11.74 -14.98
CA GLY A 417 30.04 -12.44 -13.69
C GLY A 417 29.73 -11.53 -12.51
N LEU A 418 30.50 -11.59 -11.44
CA LEU A 418 30.27 -10.86 -10.17
C LEU A 418 30.15 -9.34 -10.34
N TRP A 419 30.92 -8.74 -11.24
CA TRP A 419 30.89 -7.30 -11.50
C TRP A 419 29.60 -6.83 -12.21
N GLY A 420 29.04 -7.63 -13.10
CA GLY A 420 27.74 -7.33 -13.74
C GLY A 420 26.63 -7.28 -12.70
N SER A 421 26.62 -8.23 -11.76
CA SER A 421 25.67 -8.25 -10.64
C SER A 421 25.86 -7.05 -9.70
N ALA A 422 27.10 -6.62 -9.47
CA ALA A 422 27.40 -5.45 -8.65
C ALA A 422 26.90 -4.16 -9.30
N ILE A 423 27.06 -4.00 -10.62
CA ILE A 423 26.53 -2.85 -11.37
C ILE A 423 24.99 -2.82 -11.31
N LEU A 424 24.34 -3.97 -11.50
CA LEU A 424 22.88 -4.07 -11.37
C LEU A 424 22.42 -3.68 -9.96
N ALA A 425 23.10 -4.16 -8.92
CA ALA A 425 22.82 -3.78 -7.54
C ALA A 425 22.97 -2.25 -7.32
N LEU A 426 24.01 -1.65 -7.91
CA LEU A 426 24.23 -0.20 -7.84
C LEU A 426 23.10 0.58 -8.54
N VAL A 427 22.61 0.11 -9.69
CA VAL A 427 21.43 0.70 -10.38
C VAL A 427 20.19 0.62 -9.50
N ILE A 428 19.96 -0.50 -8.80
CA ILE A 428 18.84 -0.63 -7.88
C ILE A 428 18.96 0.36 -6.70
N VAL A 429 20.16 0.48 -6.11
CA VAL A 429 20.40 1.46 -5.02
C VAL A 429 20.18 2.88 -5.54
N PHE A 430 20.63 3.21 -6.74
CA PHE A 430 20.42 4.50 -7.38
C PHE A 430 18.92 4.79 -7.57
N ALA A 431 18.13 3.81 -8.04
CA ALA A 431 16.68 3.93 -8.19
C ALA A 431 15.97 4.23 -6.86
N VAL A 432 16.38 3.55 -5.78
CA VAL A 432 15.86 3.80 -4.42
C VAL A 432 16.21 5.23 -3.97
N MET A 433 17.46 5.66 -4.16
CA MET A 433 17.89 7.02 -3.82
C MET A 433 17.14 8.08 -4.62
N MET A 434 16.90 7.86 -5.92
CA MET A 434 16.10 8.73 -6.76
C MET A 434 14.65 8.81 -6.26
N THR A 435 14.04 7.70 -5.89
CA THR A 435 12.69 7.68 -5.31
C THR A 435 12.62 8.54 -4.04
N LEU A 436 13.56 8.38 -3.12
CA LEU A 436 13.63 9.18 -1.89
C LEU A 436 13.87 10.67 -2.19
N GLY A 437 14.79 10.96 -3.12
CA GLY A 437 15.13 12.33 -3.53
C GLY A 437 13.93 13.05 -4.17
N VAL A 438 13.26 12.41 -5.12
CA VAL A 438 12.08 12.96 -5.80
C VAL A 438 10.89 13.06 -4.84
N SER A 439 10.69 12.09 -3.94
CA SER A 439 9.68 12.18 -2.88
C SER A 439 9.90 13.43 -2.02
N LYS A 440 11.13 13.69 -1.60
CA LYS A 440 11.49 14.88 -0.83
C LYS A 440 11.30 16.17 -1.61
N LEU A 441 11.67 16.18 -2.90
CA LEU A 441 11.49 17.34 -3.78
C LEU A 441 10.00 17.66 -3.97
N LEU A 442 9.19 16.67 -4.33
CA LEU A 442 7.74 16.84 -4.54
C LEU A 442 7.03 17.29 -3.26
N SER A 443 7.43 16.74 -2.10
CA SER A 443 6.83 17.09 -0.82
C SER A 443 7.17 18.53 -0.39
N LYS A 444 8.28 19.11 -0.86
CA LYS A 444 8.65 20.50 -0.61
C LYS A 444 8.07 21.50 -1.62
N THR A 445 7.79 21.05 -2.86
CA THR A 445 7.36 21.92 -3.95
C THR A 445 5.86 21.86 -4.19
N VAL A 446 5.37 20.77 -4.77
CA VAL A 446 4.00 20.62 -5.27
C VAL A 446 3.06 20.03 -4.21
N LEU A 447 3.51 19.01 -3.50
CA LEU A 447 2.71 18.23 -2.53
C LEU A 447 3.11 18.60 -1.10
N ARG A 448 3.02 19.88 -0.74
CA ARG A 448 3.35 20.37 0.60
C ARG A 448 2.39 19.81 1.65
N GLY A 449 2.90 19.48 2.84
CA GLY A 449 2.12 19.00 3.98
C GLY A 449 2.96 18.23 4.98
N VAL A 450 2.42 18.01 6.16
CA VAL A 450 3.05 17.21 7.22
C VAL A 450 2.86 15.73 6.90
N PRO A 451 3.88 14.88 7.08
CA PRO A 451 3.72 13.43 6.94
C PRO A 451 2.73 12.90 7.96
N SER A 452 1.92 11.94 7.56
CA SER A 452 1.03 11.25 8.48
C SER A 452 1.86 10.48 9.52
N SER A 453 1.50 10.60 10.80
CA SER A 453 2.11 9.79 11.85
C SER A 453 1.67 8.33 11.65
N PHE A 454 2.57 7.51 11.13
CA PHE A 454 2.31 6.10 10.93
C PHE A 454 2.78 5.30 12.15
N THR A 455 1.86 4.80 12.93
CA THR A 455 2.14 3.83 13.97
C THR A 455 1.91 2.44 13.41
N LEU A 456 3.00 1.76 13.05
CA LEU A 456 2.94 0.40 12.53
C LEU A 456 2.86 -0.61 13.67
N GLU A 457 1.75 -1.29 13.78
CA GLU A 457 1.66 -2.49 14.61
C GLU A 457 2.29 -3.67 13.86
N LEU A 458 3.29 -4.30 14.48
CA LEU A 458 3.88 -5.52 13.93
C LEU A 458 2.91 -6.70 14.18
N PRO A 459 2.24 -7.22 13.15
CA PRO A 459 1.34 -8.36 13.33
C PRO A 459 2.13 -9.59 13.80
N PRO A 460 1.48 -10.51 14.54
CA PRO A 460 2.10 -11.77 14.91
C PRO A 460 2.47 -12.58 13.68
N TYR A 461 3.55 -13.37 13.79
CA TYR A 461 3.86 -14.35 12.76
C TYR A 461 2.73 -15.38 12.67
N ARG A 462 2.22 -15.56 11.46
CA ARG A 462 1.20 -16.57 11.16
C ARG A 462 1.82 -17.70 10.36
N THR A 463 1.36 -18.93 10.61
CA THR A 463 1.72 -20.05 9.74
C THR A 463 0.98 -19.90 8.42
N PRO A 464 1.69 -19.74 7.29
CA PRO A 464 1.04 -19.52 6.00
C PRO A 464 0.27 -20.75 5.55
N GLN A 465 -0.87 -20.52 4.90
CA GLN A 465 -1.68 -21.59 4.30
C GLN A 465 -1.22 -21.83 2.84
N PHE A 466 -0.08 -22.52 2.68
CA PHE A 466 0.60 -22.69 1.40
C PHE A 466 -0.33 -23.01 0.23
N GLY A 467 -1.23 -23.98 0.34
CA GLY A 467 -2.12 -24.38 -0.75
C GLY A 467 -3.08 -23.28 -1.19
N LYS A 468 -3.73 -22.59 -0.24
CA LYS A 468 -4.67 -21.50 -0.56
C LYS A 468 -3.94 -20.28 -1.10
N VAL A 469 -2.77 -19.95 -0.54
CA VAL A 469 -1.94 -18.83 -1.00
C VAL A 469 -1.48 -19.06 -2.43
N LEU A 470 -0.97 -20.24 -2.74
CA LEU A 470 -0.48 -20.59 -4.07
C LEU A 470 -1.59 -20.49 -5.12
N ILE A 471 -2.74 -21.15 -4.88
CA ILE A 471 -3.86 -21.19 -5.83
C ILE A 471 -4.42 -19.77 -6.04
N ARG A 472 -4.69 -19.04 -4.97
CA ARG A 472 -5.28 -17.69 -5.04
C ARG A 472 -4.32 -16.70 -5.70
N SER A 473 -3.02 -16.77 -5.40
CA SER A 473 -2.02 -15.88 -5.99
C SER A 473 -1.84 -16.12 -7.49
N VAL A 474 -1.83 -17.37 -7.94
CA VAL A 474 -1.71 -17.70 -9.35
C VAL A 474 -2.98 -17.36 -10.11
N LEU A 475 -4.16 -17.75 -9.62
CA LEU A 475 -5.42 -17.54 -10.33
C LEU A 475 -5.86 -16.07 -10.31
N ASP A 476 -5.92 -15.45 -9.11
CA ASP A 476 -6.51 -14.11 -8.97
C ASP A 476 -5.55 -12.99 -9.39
N ARG A 477 -4.24 -13.16 -9.14
CA ARG A 477 -3.25 -12.11 -9.45
C ARG A 477 -2.55 -12.35 -10.79
N THR A 478 -1.96 -13.53 -11.00
CA THR A 478 -1.15 -13.79 -12.20
C THR A 478 -1.99 -13.82 -13.47
N LEU A 479 -3.09 -14.59 -13.51
CA LEU A 479 -3.95 -14.67 -14.70
C LEU A 479 -4.65 -13.36 -15.01
N PHE A 480 -5.07 -12.60 -14.00
CA PHE A 480 -5.70 -11.30 -14.21
C PHE A 480 -4.74 -10.29 -14.83
N VAL A 481 -3.50 -10.20 -14.31
CA VAL A 481 -2.47 -9.30 -14.85
C VAL A 481 -2.06 -9.75 -16.25
N LEU A 482 -1.91 -11.06 -16.48
CA LEU A 482 -1.59 -11.62 -17.78
C LEU A 482 -2.66 -11.31 -18.83
N GLY A 483 -3.94 -11.48 -18.49
CA GLY A 483 -5.06 -11.17 -19.39
C GLY A 483 -5.05 -9.69 -19.81
N ARG A 484 -4.78 -8.78 -18.88
CA ARG A 484 -4.62 -7.36 -19.21
C ARG A 484 -3.40 -7.08 -20.08
N ALA A 485 -2.26 -7.72 -19.80
CA ALA A 485 -1.05 -7.56 -20.59
C ALA A 485 -1.26 -8.07 -22.03
N ALA A 486 -1.88 -9.23 -22.22
CA ALA A 486 -2.20 -9.77 -23.53
C ALA A 486 -3.19 -8.88 -24.31
N ALA A 487 -4.23 -8.36 -23.63
CA ALA A 487 -5.22 -7.47 -24.23
C ALA A 487 -4.62 -6.14 -24.73
N VAL A 488 -3.52 -5.68 -24.11
CA VAL A 488 -2.79 -4.47 -24.53
C VAL A 488 -1.69 -4.82 -25.54
N ALA A 489 -1.04 -5.96 -25.40
CA ALA A 489 0.02 -6.40 -26.32
C ALA A 489 -0.49 -6.68 -27.75
N ALA A 490 -1.70 -7.23 -27.89
CA ALA A 490 -2.27 -7.55 -29.20
C ALA A 490 -2.45 -6.29 -30.10
N PRO A 491 -3.16 -5.22 -29.67
CA PRO A 491 -3.27 -4.01 -30.48
C PRO A 491 -1.93 -3.29 -30.66
N THR A 492 -1.06 -3.33 -29.65
CA THR A 492 0.29 -2.74 -29.75
C THR A 492 1.12 -3.45 -30.83
N GLY A 493 1.11 -4.79 -30.83
CA GLY A 493 1.78 -5.58 -31.86
C GLY A 493 1.27 -5.28 -33.28
N LEU A 494 -0.05 -5.13 -33.41
CA LEU A 494 -0.67 -4.74 -34.67
C LEU A 494 -0.21 -3.35 -35.14
N VAL A 495 -0.15 -2.37 -34.23
CA VAL A 495 0.36 -1.02 -34.54
C VAL A 495 1.83 -1.07 -34.96
N ILE A 496 2.67 -1.83 -34.25
CA ILE A 496 4.09 -1.97 -34.56
C ILE A 496 4.25 -2.61 -35.95
N TRP A 497 3.51 -3.69 -36.23
CA TRP A 497 3.55 -4.38 -37.54
C TRP A 497 3.12 -3.42 -38.67
N LEU A 498 2.04 -2.66 -38.49
CA LEU A 498 1.60 -1.66 -39.47
C LEU A 498 2.67 -0.60 -39.71
N LEU A 499 3.27 -0.04 -38.68
CA LEU A 499 4.34 0.96 -38.79
C LEU A 499 5.59 0.41 -39.48
N ALA A 500 5.89 -0.89 -39.30
CA ALA A 500 7.04 -1.53 -39.87
C ALA A 500 6.83 -1.88 -41.37
N ASN A 501 5.62 -2.34 -41.73
CA ASN A 501 5.30 -2.82 -43.07
C ASN A 501 4.62 -1.77 -43.95
N THR A 502 4.28 -0.59 -43.41
CA THR A 502 3.80 0.55 -44.19
C THR A 502 4.92 1.55 -44.43
N GLY A 503 5.09 1.97 -45.66
CA GLY A 503 6.10 2.97 -46.05
C GLY A 503 6.04 3.25 -47.56
N SER A 504 6.63 4.35 -47.97
CA SER A 504 6.80 4.71 -49.38
C SER A 504 8.29 4.91 -49.70
N GLY A 505 8.74 4.35 -50.82
CA GLY A 505 10.13 4.52 -51.27
C GLY A 505 11.16 3.66 -50.56
N GLY A 506 10.78 2.48 -50.04
CA GLY A 506 11.71 1.53 -49.39
C GLY A 506 12.07 1.89 -47.94
N ILE A 507 11.49 2.96 -47.38
CA ILE A 507 11.70 3.39 -45.98
C ILE A 507 10.40 3.14 -45.21
N SER A 508 10.46 2.34 -44.13
CA SER A 508 9.30 2.06 -43.28
C SER A 508 8.86 3.33 -42.50
N THR A 509 7.58 3.39 -42.20
CA THR A 509 7.04 4.49 -41.37
C THR A 509 7.71 4.52 -39.98
N LEU A 510 8.08 3.35 -39.46
CA LEU A 510 8.83 3.21 -38.21
C LEU A 510 10.18 3.93 -38.28
N SER A 511 10.92 3.74 -39.40
CA SER A 511 12.22 4.42 -39.65
C SER A 511 12.09 5.94 -39.79
N ARG A 512 10.99 6.42 -40.38
CA ARG A 512 10.73 7.87 -40.46
C ARG A 512 10.41 8.47 -39.11
N LEU A 513 9.63 7.76 -38.28
CA LEU A 513 9.29 8.20 -36.93
C LEU A 513 10.54 8.25 -36.03
N SER A 514 11.41 7.22 -36.14
CA SER A 514 12.66 7.23 -35.38
C SER A 514 13.57 8.39 -35.79
N GLY A 515 13.67 8.69 -37.11
CA GLY A 515 14.40 9.86 -37.61
C GLY A 515 13.84 11.19 -37.12
N PHE A 516 12.52 11.31 -36.97
CA PHE A 516 11.89 12.52 -36.39
C PHE A 516 12.22 12.69 -34.90
N LEU A 517 12.35 11.58 -34.15
CA LEU A 517 12.71 11.60 -32.72
C LEU A 517 14.22 11.73 -32.47
N ASP A 518 15.06 11.54 -33.49
CA ASP A 518 16.51 11.53 -33.35
C ASP A 518 17.10 12.85 -32.78
N PRO A 519 16.63 14.06 -33.16
CA PRO A 519 17.11 15.31 -32.56
C PRO A 519 16.89 15.37 -31.04
N VAL A 520 15.76 14.86 -30.56
CA VAL A 520 15.43 14.79 -29.13
C VAL A 520 16.28 13.72 -28.44
N GLY A 521 16.47 12.58 -29.10
CA GLY A 521 17.32 11.50 -28.59
C GLY A 521 18.75 11.93 -28.37
N ARG A 522 19.34 12.64 -29.32
CA ARG A 522 20.73 13.12 -29.24
C ARG A 522 20.96 14.08 -28.06
N ILE A 523 19.98 14.91 -27.69
CA ILE A 523 20.08 15.79 -26.51
C ILE A 523 20.24 14.95 -25.23
N MET A 524 19.59 13.78 -25.18
CA MET A 524 19.65 12.84 -24.05
C MET A 524 20.80 11.84 -24.17
N GLY A 525 21.59 11.89 -25.25
CA GLY A 525 22.62 10.90 -25.55
C GLY A 525 22.08 9.52 -25.93
N LEU A 526 20.85 9.49 -26.45
CA LEU A 526 20.14 8.35 -27.01
C LEU A 526 19.96 8.56 -28.52
N ASP A 527 19.46 7.54 -29.23
CA ASP A 527 18.99 7.72 -30.60
C ASP A 527 17.45 7.71 -30.68
N GLY A 528 16.91 8.11 -31.83
CA GLY A 528 15.48 8.16 -32.04
C GLY A 528 14.82 6.79 -32.01
N VAL A 529 15.57 5.71 -32.30
CA VAL A 529 15.09 4.32 -32.23
C VAL A 529 14.84 3.90 -30.80
N ILE A 530 15.76 4.24 -29.90
CA ILE A 530 15.61 3.93 -28.45
C ILE A 530 14.37 4.63 -27.90
N ILE A 531 14.20 5.93 -28.18
CA ILE A 531 13.03 6.69 -27.67
C ILE A 531 11.73 6.10 -28.24
N LEU A 532 11.69 5.83 -29.54
CA LEU A 532 10.53 5.23 -30.18
C LEU A 532 10.19 3.85 -29.58
N ALA A 533 11.21 3.03 -29.33
CA ALA A 533 11.02 1.72 -28.70
C ALA A 533 10.44 1.83 -27.28
N PHE A 534 10.86 2.81 -26.50
CA PHE A 534 10.27 3.06 -25.17
C PHE A 534 8.83 3.60 -25.26
N ILE A 535 8.52 4.46 -26.23
CA ILE A 535 7.14 4.95 -26.45
C ILE A 535 6.21 3.79 -26.84
N LEU A 536 6.61 2.97 -27.79
CA LEU A 536 5.84 1.80 -28.21
C LEU A 536 5.85 0.67 -27.17
N GLY A 537 6.88 0.63 -26.32
CA GLY A 537 7.03 -0.32 -25.20
C GLY A 537 6.31 0.11 -23.92
N LEU A 538 5.68 1.29 -23.84
CA LEU A 538 4.93 1.73 -22.66
C LEU A 538 3.91 0.70 -22.14
N PRO A 539 3.18 -0.04 -23.00
CA PRO A 539 2.24 -1.05 -22.55
C PRO A 539 2.91 -2.29 -21.94
N ALA A 540 4.12 -2.65 -22.44
CA ALA A 540 4.89 -3.80 -21.98
C ALA A 540 6.39 -3.54 -22.22
N ASN A 541 7.12 -3.25 -21.17
CA ASN A 541 8.55 -2.88 -21.26
C ASN A 541 9.42 -4.01 -21.87
N GLU A 542 8.96 -5.24 -21.83
CA GLU A 542 9.65 -6.41 -22.37
C GLU A 542 9.83 -6.36 -23.89
N ILE A 543 8.97 -5.63 -24.60
CA ILE A 543 9.04 -5.54 -26.08
C ILE A 543 10.01 -4.45 -26.56
N VAL A 544 10.60 -3.67 -25.66
CA VAL A 544 11.54 -2.58 -26.03
C VAL A 544 12.74 -3.12 -26.83
N ILE A 545 13.41 -4.18 -26.34
CA ILE A 545 14.55 -4.80 -27.06
C ILE A 545 14.12 -5.33 -28.43
N PRO A 546 13.07 -6.15 -28.56
CA PRO A 546 12.55 -6.57 -29.87
C PRO A 546 12.27 -5.43 -30.85
N ILE A 547 11.70 -4.31 -30.37
CA ILE A 547 11.43 -3.14 -31.21
C ILE A 547 12.74 -2.48 -31.69
N ILE A 548 13.72 -2.30 -30.80
CA ILE A 548 15.04 -1.77 -31.14
C ILE A 548 15.68 -2.62 -32.25
N MET A 549 15.64 -3.93 -32.08
CA MET A 549 16.17 -4.87 -33.09
C MET A 549 15.44 -4.77 -34.42
N MET A 550 14.11 -4.73 -34.39
CA MET A 550 13.30 -4.62 -35.61
C MET A 550 13.57 -3.32 -36.39
N CYS A 551 13.87 -2.22 -35.65
CA CYS A 551 14.25 -0.95 -36.29
C CYS A 551 15.63 -1.00 -36.92
N TYR A 552 16.59 -1.72 -36.35
CA TYR A 552 17.95 -1.81 -36.88
C TYR A 552 18.14 -2.91 -37.92
N VAL A 553 17.35 -3.98 -37.87
CA VAL A 553 17.33 -5.03 -38.92
C VAL A 553 16.25 -4.68 -39.91
N SER A 554 16.63 -4.12 -41.03
CA SER A 554 15.76 -3.57 -42.10
C SER A 554 14.73 -4.57 -42.70
N GLY A 555 14.29 -5.59 -42.00
CA GLY A 555 13.43 -6.67 -42.45
C GLY A 555 11.98 -6.65 -42.02
N GLY A 556 11.56 -5.70 -41.16
CA GLY A 556 10.15 -5.54 -40.74
C GLY A 556 9.57 -6.69 -39.91
N SER A 557 10.30 -7.78 -39.65
CA SER A 557 9.88 -8.88 -38.79
C SER A 557 10.58 -8.88 -37.45
N LEU A 558 9.86 -9.24 -36.36
CA LEU A 558 10.44 -9.45 -35.05
C LEU A 558 11.46 -10.60 -35.12
N VAL A 559 12.74 -10.25 -35.09
CA VAL A 559 13.82 -11.24 -35.07
C VAL A 559 14.11 -11.60 -33.62
N GLY A 560 13.96 -12.88 -33.27
CA GLY A 560 14.45 -13.40 -32.00
C GLY A 560 15.98 -13.40 -31.99
N CYS A 561 16.63 -12.75 -31.03
CA CYS A 561 18.07 -12.88 -30.88
C CYS A 561 18.46 -14.29 -30.50
N ALA A 562 19.29 -14.90 -31.31
CA ALA A 562 19.85 -16.21 -31.02
C ALA A 562 20.90 -16.13 -29.88
N SER A 563 21.63 -14.99 -29.75
CA SER A 563 22.66 -14.84 -28.71
C SER A 563 22.96 -13.38 -28.31
N LEU A 564 23.37 -13.16 -27.05
CA LEU A 564 23.82 -11.86 -26.54
C LEU A 564 24.98 -11.23 -27.34
N PRO A 565 25.98 -11.99 -27.84
CA PRO A 565 27.03 -11.43 -28.68
C PRO A 565 26.54 -10.87 -30.02
N GLU A 566 25.59 -11.52 -30.68
CA GLU A 566 24.99 -11.02 -31.91
C GLU A 566 24.24 -9.72 -31.70
N LEU A 567 23.46 -9.63 -30.61
CA LEU A 567 22.79 -8.41 -30.21
C LEU A 567 23.78 -7.27 -29.97
N LYS A 568 24.89 -7.53 -29.28
CA LYS A 568 25.95 -6.54 -29.05
C LYS A 568 26.51 -6.02 -30.38
N ASN A 569 26.87 -6.91 -31.29
CA ASN A 569 27.42 -6.53 -32.58
C ASN A 569 26.43 -5.68 -33.40
N LEU A 570 25.15 -6.02 -33.36
CA LEU A 570 24.09 -5.25 -34.02
C LEU A 570 23.95 -3.85 -33.41
N LEU A 571 23.97 -3.71 -32.09
CA LEU A 571 23.88 -2.41 -31.40
C LEU A 571 25.10 -1.55 -31.68
N VAL A 572 26.32 -2.11 -31.59
CA VAL A 572 27.57 -1.41 -31.86
C VAL A 572 27.67 -0.95 -33.32
N SER A 573 27.26 -1.79 -34.30
CA SER A 573 27.25 -1.40 -35.72
C SER A 573 26.26 -0.26 -36.01
N ASN A 574 25.23 -0.07 -35.19
CA ASN A 574 24.26 1.04 -35.26
C ASN A 574 24.63 2.24 -34.37
N GLY A 575 25.90 2.33 -33.92
CA GLY A 575 26.43 3.52 -33.22
C GLY A 575 26.30 3.51 -31.71
N TRP A 576 25.88 2.40 -31.10
CA TRP A 576 25.86 2.31 -29.64
C TRP A 576 27.27 2.30 -29.07
N ASN A 577 27.49 3.14 -28.08
CA ASN A 577 28.71 3.20 -27.30
C ASN A 577 28.38 3.04 -25.81
N THR A 578 29.41 3.03 -24.97
CA THR A 578 29.25 2.89 -23.50
C THR A 578 28.37 4.01 -22.92
N VAL A 579 28.45 5.22 -23.47
CA VAL A 579 27.64 6.37 -23.00
C VAL A 579 26.18 6.16 -23.33
N THR A 580 25.87 5.72 -24.55
CA THR A 580 24.50 5.39 -24.97
C THR A 580 23.92 4.26 -24.12
N ALA A 581 24.74 3.25 -23.77
CA ALA A 581 24.33 2.16 -22.90
C ALA A 581 24.00 2.65 -21.48
N ILE A 582 24.85 3.51 -20.89
CA ILE A 582 24.61 4.10 -19.57
C ILE A 582 23.34 4.96 -19.59
N ASN A 583 23.18 5.80 -20.62
CA ASN A 583 21.99 6.65 -20.75
C ASN A 583 20.71 5.81 -20.92
N THR A 584 20.77 4.72 -21.67
CA THR A 584 19.65 3.79 -21.80
C THR A 584 19.29 3.12 -20.47
N VAL A 585 20.29 2.73 -19.66
CA VAL A 585 20.06 2.18 -18.31
C VAL A 585 19.42 3.21 -17.38
N ILE A 586 19.85 4.46 -17.44
CA ILE A 586 19.27 5.55 -16.63
C ILE A 586 17.84 5.89 -17.08
N PHE A 587 17.59 5.86 -18.39
CA PHE A 587 16.29 6.14 -18.98
C PHE A 587 15.28 5.03 -18.69
N THR A 588 15.73 3.77 -18.57
CA THR A 588 14.91 2.61 -18.23
C THR A 588 14.42 2.63 -16.79
#